data_77f272dcf5b6b33e0ec29d173e603d42
#
_entry.id   77f272dcf5b6b33e0ec29d173e603d42
#
_cell.length_a   1.000
_cell.length_b   1.000
_cell.length_c   1.000
_cell.angle_alpha   90.00
_cell.angle_beta   90.00
_cell.angle_gamma   90.00
#
_symmetry.space_group_name_H-M   'P 1'
#
loop_
_entity.id
_entity.type
_entity.pdbx_description
1 polymer ?
#
loop_
_entity_poly.entity_id
_entity_poly.type
_entity_poly.pdbx_seq_one_letter_code
_entity_poly.pdbx_strand_id
1 'polypeptide(L)'
;MKLFVNGCSFSAGHDDVHTESGKLASPGNYVWANTIKDNFDQVTNLSIAGSSNDRIVRTTMDYFEHNSSQDIIAVIQWTSPFRFEQYVPTFKNWIQFCNITDPQGCAIHCDDGKVLEKILKSKWSDYFQSIVKDQIDITRSVNDYVIKYIKNILVLECFLNLKGIPYVFTSMSSNTHIPNMSGSTEFEQNLMSQTDLSKWTSKPLSSYAGKNVISETDTHPNHQGHADIGKMLLNKIQENSK
;
A
#
# COMPACT_ATOMS: atom_id res chain seq x y z
N MET A 1 -6.23 -21.60 7.92
CA MET A 1 -6.48 -20.13 7.80
C MET A 1 -5.75 -19.60 6.58
N LYS A 2 -6.36 -18.74 5.79
CA LYS A 2 -5.78 -18.11 4.60
C LYS A 2 -5.22 -16.73 4.96
N LEU A 3 -4.20 -16.27 4.23
CA LEU A 3 -3.62 -14.94 4.36
C LEU A 3 -3.94 -14.12 3.12
N PHE A 4 -4.59 -12.97 3.31
CA PHE A 4 -4.73 -11.94 2.29
C PHE A 4 -3.77 -10.78 2.58
N VAL A 5 -3.07 -10.30 1.57
CA VAL A 5 -2.12 -9.20 1.67
C VAL A 5 -2.42 -8.16 0.61
N ASN A 6 -2.41 -6.89 1.00
CA ASN A 6 -2.43 -5.78 0.06
C ASN A 6 -1.57 -4.62 0.57
N GLY A 7 -0.92 -3.91 -0.35
CA GLY A 7 0.01 -2.85 -0.01
C GLY A 7 0.79 -2.33 -1.21
N CYS A 8 1.95 -1.75 -0.95
CA CYS A 8 2.87 -1.24 -1.98
C CYS A 8 4.15 -2.09 -2.09
N SER A 9 5.26 -1.51 -2.55
CA SER A 9 6.54 -2.18 -2.81
C SER A 9 7.08 -3.01 -1.62
N PHE A 10 6.86 -2.58 -0.38
CA PHE A 10 7.29 -3.34 0.81
C PHE A 10 6.54 -4.67 0.99
N SER A 11 5.37 -4.80 0.40
CA SER A 11 4.58 -6.03 0.42
C SER A 11 4.52 -6.74 -0.94
N ALA A 12 4.88 -6.04 -2.02
CA ALA A 12 4.99 -6.62 -3.36
C ALA A 12 6.33 -7.34 -3.59
N GLY A 13 7.39 -6.91 -2.88
CA GLY A 13 8.78 -7.27 -3.17
C GLY A 13 9.36 -6.38 -4.27
N HIS A 14 10.39 -5.60 -3.94
CA HIS A 14 10.99 -4.65 -4.88
C HIS A 14 12.19 -5.24 -5.62
N ASP A 15 12.84 -6.22 -5.04
CA ASP A 15 14.09 -6.82 -5.54
C ASP A 15 14.00 -7.39 -6.95
N ASP A 16 12.80 -7.79 -7.37
CA ASP A 16 12.58 -8.39 -8.69
C ASP A 16 12.15 -7.36 -9.76
N VAL A 17 12.02 -6.07 -9.41
CA VAL A 17 11.52 -5.03 -10.32
C VAL A 17 12.62 -4.46 -11.22
N HIS A 18 13.89 -4.66 -10.90
CA HIS A 18 15.03 -4.23 -11.72
C HIS A 18 15.33 -5.20 -12.90
N THR A 19 14.30 -5.78 -13.48
CA THR A 19 14.47 -6.32 -14.83
C THR A 19 14.46 -5.16 -15.81
N GLU A 20 15.45 -5.09 -16.68
CA GLU A 20 15.62 -4.09 -17.75
C GLU A 20 14.39 -3.87 -18.66
N SER A 21 13.32 -4.61 -18.44
CA SER A 21 12.12 -4.64 -19.28
C SER A 21 10.91 -3.90 -18.76
N GLY A 22 10.98 -3.24 -17.57
CA GLY A 22 9.84 -2.48 -17.02
C GLY A 22 8.55 -3.30 -16.76
N LYS A 23 8.64 -4.63 -16.75
CA LYS A 23 7.50 -5.48 -16.43
C LYS A 23 7.22 -5.37 -14.94
N LEU A 24 5.97 -5.06 -14.58
CA LEU A 24 5.44 -5.24 -13.24
C LEU A 24 5.70 -6.71 -12.84
N ALA A 25 6.69 -6.91 -11.98
CA ALA A 25 7.00 -8.24 -11.50
C ALA A 25 5.86 -8.72 -10.60
N SER A 26 5.51 -9.98 -10.73
CA SER A 26 4.73 -10.69 -9.72
C SER A 26 5.43 -10.53 -8.37
N PRO A 27 4.70 -10.60 -7.23
CA PRO A 27 5.31 -10.52 -5.90
C PRO A 27 6.54 -11.43 -5.85
N GLY A 28 7.71 -10.85 -5.55
CA GLY A 28 8.98 -11.58 -5.56
C GLY A 28 8.96 -12.77 -4.61
N ASN A 29 9.74 -13.80 -4.91
CA ASN A 29 9.81 -15.01 -4.09
C ASN A 29 10.22 -14.77 -2.63
N TYR A 30 10.86 -13.63 -2.35
CA TYR A 30 11.43 -13.28 -1.05
C TYR A 30 10.60 -12.28 -0.24
N VAL A 31 9.43 -11.85 -0.76
CA VAL A 31 8.58 -10.93 0.00
C VAL A 31 8.14 -11.55 1.33
N TRP A 32 7.98 -10.73 2.35
CA TRP A 32 7.66 -11.17 3.71
C TRP A 32 6.46 -12.13 3.76
N ALA A 33 5.45 -11.93 2.93
CA ALA A 33 4.29 -12.82 2.87
C ALA A 33 4.69 -14.26 2.48
N ASN A 34 5.67 -14.41 1.58
CA ASN A 34 6.20 -15.71 1.18
C ASN A 34 7.10 -16.34 2.25
N THR A 35 7.78 -15.54 3.09
CA THR A 35 8.61 -16.08 4.18
C THR A 35 7.80 -16.75 5.27
N ILE A 36 6.51 -16.42 5.38
CA ILE A 36 5.60 -16.99 6.40
C ILE A 36 4.51 -17.88 5.79
N LYS A 37 4.54 -18.13 4.48
CA LYS A 37 3.47 -18.82 3.75
C LYS A 37 3.12 -20.19 4.31
N ASP A 38 4.11 -20.94 4.84
CA ASP A 38 3.91 -22.29 5.36
C ASP A 38 3.05 -22.34 6.64
N ASN A 39 2.70 -21.18 7.21
CA ASN A 39 1.77 -21.04 8.32
C ASN A 39 0.30 -20.89 7.85
N PHE A 40 0.05 -20.86 6.55
CA PHE A 40 -1.26 -20.60 5.96
C PHE A 40 -1.59 -21.61 4.87
N ASP A 41 -2.88 -21.95 4.74
CA ASP A 41 -3.36 -22.84 3.67
C ASP A 41 -3.21 -22.22 2.29
N GLN A 42 -3.30 -20.87 2.24
CA GLN A 42 -3.19 -20.09 1.02
C GLN A 42 -2.71 -18.67 1.35
N VAL A 43 -1.88 -18.12 0.48
CA VAL A 43 -1.50 -16.70 0.51
C VAL A 43 -1.96 -16.03 -0.78
N THR A 44 -2.76 -14.98 -0.65
CA THR A 44 -3.16 -14.10 -1.76
C THR A 44 -2.53 -12.73 -1.54
N ASN A 45 -1.66 -12.30 -2.42
CA ASN A 45 -0.99 -11.00 -2.34
C ASN A 45 -1.36 -10.12 -3.55
N LEU A 46 -2.11 -9.04 -3.30
CA LEU A 46 -2.53 -8.05 -4.31
C LEU A 46 -1.66 -6.78 -4.29
N SER A 47 -0.58 -6.77 -3.52
CA SER A 47 0.33 -5.64 -3.43
C SER A 47 1.02 -5.38 -4.77
N ILE A 48 1.17 -4.12 -5.11
CA ILE A 48 1.93 -3.68 -6.30
C ILE A 48 2.84 -2.52 -5.90
N ALA A 49 4.08 -2.53 -6.39
CA ALA A 49 5.00 -1.42 -6.20
C ALA A 49 4.37 -0.12 -6.70
N GLY A 50 4.50 0.98 -5.92
CA GLY A 50 3.89 2.25 -6.28
C GLY A 50 2.40 2.39 -5.96
N SER A 51 1.73 1.39 -5.39
CA SER A 51 0.30 1.48 -5.02
C SER A 51 -0.02 2.73 -4.23
N SER A 52 -1.17 3.34 -4.53
CA SER A 52 -1.81 4.36 -3.71
C SER A 52 -2.71 3.73 -2.65
N ASN A 53 -3.07 4.52 -1.62
CA ASN A 53 -4.01 4.07 -0.60
C ASN A 53 -5.42 3.87 -1.18
N ASP A 54 -5.81 4.66 -2.19
CA ASP A 54 -7.09 4.49 -2.91
C ASP A 54 -7.16 3.10 -3.57
N ARG A 55 -6.06 2.67 -4.26
CA ARG A 55 -5.98 1.35 -4.86
C ARG A 55 -6.06 0.24 -3.81
N ILE A 56 -5.33 0.39 -2.71
CA ILE A 56 -5.34 -0.60 -1.63
C ILE A 56 -6.76 -0.81 -1.12
N VAL A 57 -7.50 0.27 -0.86
CA VAL A 57 -8.92 0.19 -0.45
C VAL A 57 -9.76 -0.49 -1.53
N ARG A 58 -9.74 0.04 -2.75
CA ARG A 58 -10.57 -0.44 -3.87
C ARG A 58 -10.36 -1.93 -4.13
N THR A 59 -9.10 -2.36 -4.28
CA THR A 59 -8.81 -3.76 -4.64
C THR A 59 -9.02 -4.72 -3.47
N THR A 60 -8.90 -4.26 -2.22
CA THR A 60 -9.24 -5.08 -1.05
C THR A 60 -10.75 -5.29 -0.97
N MET A 61 -11.53 -4.22 -1.11
CA MET A 61 -13.00 -4.31 -1.10
C MET A 61 -13.49 -5.19 -2.26
N ASP A 62 -13.00 -4.97 -3.47
CA ASP A 62 -13.35 -5.77 -4.65
C ASP A 62 -13.04 -7.25 -4.45
N TYR A 63 -11.87 -7.57 -3.89
CA TYR A 63 -11.53 -8.97 -3.58
C TYR A 63 -12.55 -9.62 -2.65
N PHE A 64 -12.90 -8.98 -1.54
CA PHE A 64 -13.81 -9.55 -0.54
C PHE A 64 -15.30 -9.47 -0.93
N GLU A 65 -15.67 -8.68 -1.93
CA GLU A 65 -17.00 -8.75 -2.54
C GLU A 65 -17.18 -9.99 -3.43
N HIS A 66 -16.09 -10.48 -4.05
CA HIS A 66 -16.14 -11.59 -5.00
C HIS A 66 -15.57 -12.89 -4.46
N ASN A 67 -14.96 -12.90 -3.28
CA ASN A 67 -14.36 -14.08 -2.67
C ASN A 67 -14.87 -14.31 -1.25
N SER A 68 -14.86 -15.57 -0.82
CA SER A 68 -15.25 -15.92 0.55
C SER A 68 -14.30 -15.28 1.56
N SER A 69 -14.89 -14.69 2.62
CA SER A 69 -14.18 -14.17 3.79
C SER A 69 -13.94 -15.23 4.89
N GLN A 70 -14.39 -16.47 4.67
CA GLN A 70 -14.21 -17.53 5.66
C GLN A 70 -12.75 -17.94 5.83
N ASP A 71 -12.35 -18.05 7.09
CA ASP A 71 -11.03 -18.53 7.50
C ASP A 71 -9.87 -17.77 6.85
N ILE A 72 -10.00 -16.46 6.76
CA ILE A 72 -9.02 -15.55 6.16
C ILE A 72 -8.69 -14.39 7.10
N ILE A 73 -7.42 -14.01 7.17
CA ILE A 73 -6.98 -12.78 7.82
C ILE A 73 -6.35 -11.84 6.79
N ALA A 74 -6.66 -10.55 6.89
CA ALA A 74 -6.12 -9.52 6.00
C ALA A 74 -4.95 -8.78 6.64
N VAL A 75 -3.83 -8.66 5.94
CA VAL A 75 -2.74 -7.75 6.30
C VAL A 75 -2.67 -6.63 5.28
N ILE A 76 -2.94 -5.41 5.72
CA ILE A 76 -2.98 -4.22 4.87
C ILE A 76 -1.80 -3.32 5.22
N GLN A 77 -0.96 -3.09 4.23
CA GLN A 77 0.18 -2.19 4.35
C GLN A 77 -0.12 -0.86 3.68
N TRP A 78 -0.31 0.16 4.49
CA TRP A 78 -0.55 1.53 4.06
C TRP A 78 0.72 2.19 3.52
N THR A 79 0.55 3.08 2.56
CA THR A 79 1.64 3.78 1.86
C THR A 79 1.57 5.30 2.05
N SER A 80 2.40 6.04 1.33
CA SER A 80 2.43 7.50 1.38
C SER A 80 1.04 8.11 1.09
N PRO A 81 0.58 9.09 1.87
CA PRO A 81 -0.65 9.83 1.62
C PRO A 81 -0.61 10.62 0.31
N PHE A 82 0.59 10.92 -0.20
CA PHE A 82 0.81 11.67 -1.43
C PHE A 82 0.67 10.84 -2.71
N ARG A 83 0.16 9.63 -2.63
CA ARG A 83 -0.17 8.78 -3.78
C ARG A 83 -1.68 8.76 -3.97
N PHE A 84 -2.13 8.82 -5.22
CA PHE A 84 -3.55 8.70 -5.54
C PHE A 84 -3.77 7.90 -6.82
N GLU A 85 -5.00 7.45 -7.04
CA GLU A 85 -5.42 6.88 -8.32
C GLU A 85 -6.63 7.64 -8.89
N GLN A 86 -6.75 7.59 -10.21
CA GLN A 86 -7.88 8.16 -10.93
C GLN A 86 -8.33 7.19 -12.03
N TYR A 87 -9.64 6.98 -12.12
CA TYR A 87 -10.21 6.27 -13.26
C TYR A 87 -10.19 7.16 -14.50
N VAL A 88 -9.61 6.64 -15.60
CA VAL A 88 -9.50 7.36 -16.85
C VAL A 88 -10.39 6.66 -17.89
N PRO A 89 -11.56 7.23 -18.23
CA PRO A 89 -12.56 6.59 -19.10
C PRO A 89 -12.00 6.21 -20.47
N THR A 90 -11.12 7.02 -21.05
CA THR A 90 -10.47 6.76 -22.34
C THR A 90 -9.69 5.45 -22.38
N PHE A 91 -9.10 5.07 -21.25
CA PHE A 91 -8.36 3.82 -21.10
C PHE A 91 -9.20 2.72 -20.43
N LYS A 92 -10.39 3.09 -19.91
CA LYS A 92 -11.23 2.19 -19.10
C LYS A 92 -10.45 1.54 -17.97
N ASN A 93 -9.52 2.30 -17.35
CA ASN A 93 -8.60 1.79 -16.36
C ASN A 93 -8.29 2.82 -15.27
N TRP A 94 -7.81 2.32 -14.14
CA TRP A 94 -7.32 3.13 -13.04
C TRP A 94 -5.84 3.44 -13.25
N ILE A 95 -5.48 4.72 -13.19
CA ILE A 95 -4.12 5.21 -13.32
C ILE A 95 -3.66 5.70 -11.95
N GLN A 96 -2.52 5.21 -11.49
CA GLN A 96 -1.92 5.57 -10.23
C GLN A 96 -0.82 6.59 -10.43
N PHE A 97 -0.75 7.54 -9.52
CA PHE A 97 0.24 8.62 -9.50
C PHE A 97 1.04 8.51 -8.21
N CYS A 98 2.35 8.37 -8.36
CA CYS A 98 3.31 8.26 -7.27
C CYS A 98 4.16 9.53 -7.20
N ASN A 99 4.60 9.88 -5.99
CA ASN A 99 5.53 11.01 -5.75
C ASN A 99 5.01 12.36 -6.29
N ILE A 100 3.74 12.66 -6.04
CA ILE A 100 3.14 13.93 -6.47
C ILE A 100 3.78 15.18 -5.84
N THR A 101 4.69 15.03 -4.88
CA THR A 101 5.50 16.13 -4.32
C THR A 101 6.66 16.55 -5.25
N ASP A 102 6.98 15.75 -6.26
CA ASP A 102 7.95 16.02 -7.29
C ASP A 102 7.35 15.78 -8.67
N PRO A 103 6.87 16.82 -9.39
CA PRO A 103 6.27 16.69 -10.71
C PRO A 103 7.19 16.06 -11.76
N GLN A 104 8.52 16.26 -11.62
CA GLN A 104 9.50 15.73 -12.57
C GLN A 104 9.80 14.24 -12.31
N GLY A 105 9.65 13.80 -11.05
CA GLY A 105 9.85 12.42 -10.61
C GLY A 105 8.56 11.63 -10.41
N CYS A 106 7.39 12.17 -10.84
CA CYS A 106 6.12 11.45 -10.69
C CYS A 106 6.08 10.22 -11.58
N ALA A 107 6.11 9.06 -10.95
CA ALA A 107 5.90 7.79 -11.64
C ALA A 107 4.40 7.52 -11.82
N ILE A 108 4.03 7.08 -13.03
CA ILE A 108 2.69 6.66 -13.39
C ILE A 108 2.67 5.14 -13.41
N HIS A 109 1.68 4.54 -12.75
CA HIS A 109 1.46 3.10 -12.75
C HIS A 109 0.03 2.76 -13.18
N CYS A 110 -0.15 1.56 -13.72
CA CYS A 110 -1.44 1.01 -14.10
C CYS A 110 -1.42 -0.49 -13.87
N ASP A 111 -2.54 -1.06 -13.40
CA ASP A 111 -2.66 -2.51 -13.20
C ASP A 111 -2.58 -3.29 -14.53
N ASP A 112 -2.95 -2.65 -15.65
CA ASP A 112 -2.79 -3.20 -17.00
C ASP A 112 -1.51 -2.67 -17.66
N GLY A 113 -0.49 -3.53 -17.77
CA GLY A 113 0.80 -3.16 -18.36
C GLY A 113 0.71 -2.72 -19.82
N LYS A 114 -0.27 -3.21 -20.61
CA LYS A 114 -0.49 -2.77 -21.99
C LYS A 114 -1.03 -1.36 -22.06
N VAL A 115 -1.91 -1.00 -21.11
CA VAL A 115 -2.42 0.37 -20.99
C VAL A 115 -1.30 1.29 -20.55
N LEU A 116 -0.48 0.89 -19.58
CA LEU A 116 0.69 1.65 -19.14
C LEU A 116 1.65 1.92 -20.30
N GLU A 117 2.00 0.90 -21.08
CA GLU A 117 2.87 1.03 -22.25
C GLU A 117 2.30 2.01 -23.28
N LYS A 118 0.98 1.95 -23.53
CA LYS A 118 0.29 2.89 -24.42
C LYS A 118 0.35 4.33 -23.91
N ILE A 119 0.19 4.53 -22.60
CA ILE A 119 0.29 5.84 -21.96
C ILE A 119 1.70 6.41 -22.14
N LEU A 120 2.72 5.62 -21.79
CA LEU A 120 4.12 6.07 -21.81
C LEU A 120 4.63 6.38 -23.22
N LYS A 121 4.12 5.69 -24.25
CA LYS A 121 4.47 5.92 -25.67
C LYS A 121 3.68 7.05 -26.34
N SER A 122 2.75 7.69 -25.65
CA SER A 122 1.86 8.70 -26.18
C SER A 122 2.06 10.06 -25.54
N LYS A 123 1.47 11.11 -26.12
CA LYS A 123 1.37 12.45 -25.51
C LYS A 123 0.57 12.48 -24.19
N TRP A 124 -0.01 11.36 -23.77
CA TRP A 124 -0.70 11.24 -22.50
C TRP A 124 0.26 11.35 -21.30
N SER A 125 1.53 11.01 -21.47
CA SER A 125 2.54 11.22 -20.43
C SER A 125 2.60 12.71 -20.02
N ASP A 126 2.69 13.61 -20.99
CA ASP A 126 2.74 15.06 -20.73
C ASP A 126 1.43 15.56 -20.10
N TYR A 127 0.28 15.04 -20.58
CA TYR A 127 -1.03 15.38 -20.02
C TYR A 127 -1.14 14.95 -18.56
N PHE A 128 -0.72 13.72 -18.22
CA PHE A 128 -0.75 13.26 -16.84
C PHE A 128 0.24 14.00 -15.94
N GLN A 129 1.41 14.36 -16.45
CA GLN A 129 2.34 15.23 -15.72
C GLN A 129 1.75 16.61 -15.46
N SER A 130 0.99 17.18 -16.41
CA SER A 130 0.27 18.43 -16.18
C SER A 130 -0.80 18.29 -15.09
N ILE A 131 -1.59 17.19 -15.10
CA ILE A 131 -2.56 16.94 -14.03
C ILE A 131 -1.88 16.88 -12.65
N VAL A 132 -0.73 16.20 -12.55
CA VAL A 132 0.02 16.11 -11.29
C VAL A 132 0.50 17.49 -10.87
N LYS A 133 1.05 18.26 -11.81
CA LYS A 133 1.47 19.66 -11.55
C LYS A 133 0.31 20.52 -11.10
N ASP A 134 -0.81 20.47 -11.81
CA ASP A 134 -2.03 21.21 -11.45
C ASP A 134 -2.56 20.79 -10.07
N GLN A 135 -2.49 19.50 -9.72
CA GLN A 135 -2.87 18.99 -8.39
C GLN A 135 -1.95 19.54 -7.28
N ILE A 136 -0.67 19.76 -7.57
CA ILE A 136 0.29 20.36 -6.64
C ILE A 136 0.06 21.89 -6.55
N ASP A 137 -0.12 22.55 -7.68
CA ASP A 137 -0.24 24.02 -7.78
C ASP A 137 -1.61 24.53 -7.28
N ILE A 138 -2.69 23.73 -7.43
CA ILE A 138 -4.06 24.07 -6.98
C ILE A 138 -4.24 23.76 -5.48
N THR A 139 -3.18 23.91 -4.68
CA THR A 139 -3.30 24.03 -3.22
C THR A 139 -4.16 22.96 -2.53
N ARG A 140 -3.87 21.68 -2.77
CA ARG A 140 -4.20 20.74 -1.71
C ARG A 140 -3.16 20.92 -0.62
N SER A 141 -3.60 21.43 0.51
CA SER A 141 -2.74 21.49 1.69
C SER A 141 -2.23 20.08 2.00
N VAL A 142 -1.05 19.97 2.60
CA VAL A 142 -0.54 18.69 3.11
C VAL A 142 -1.61 17.98 3.95
N ASN A 143 -2.43 18.75 4.66
CA ASN A 143 -3.53 18.30 5.51
C ASN A 143 -4.62 17.56 4.70
N ASP A 144 -4.94 17.97 3.47
CA ASP A 144 -5.95 17.29 2.64
C ASP A 144 -5.53 15.86 2.30
N TYR A 145 -4.24 15.64 2.03
CA TYR A 145 -3.71 14.30 1.77
C TYR A 145 -3.71 13.43 3.03
N VAL A 146 -3.39 14.01 4.18
CA VAL A 146 -3.45 13.31 5.48
C VAL A 146 -4.89 12.95 5.82
N ILE A 147 -5.82 13.87 5.66
CA ILE A 147 -7.26 13.62 5.88
C ILE A 147 -7.77 12.51 4.95
N LYS A 148 -7.42 12.56 3.66
CA LYS A 148 -7.78 11.51 2.70
C LYS A 148 -7.19 10.16 3.10
N TYR A 149 -5.95 10.14 3.55
CA TYR A 149 -5.28 8.94 4.05
C TYR A 149 -6.03 8.32 5.22
N ILE A 150 -6.36 9.12 6.24
CA ILE A 150 -7.10 8.64 7.42
C ILE A 150 -8.50 8.15 7.01
N LYS A 151 -9.19 8.87 6.12
CA LYS A 151 -10.49 8.43 5.60
C LYS A 151 -10.40 7.08 4.90
N ASN A 152 -9.37 6.82 4.10
CA ASN A 152 -9.16 5.53 3.45
C ASN A 152 -9.01 4.41 4.48
N ILE A 153 -8.27 4.66 5.57
CA ILE A 153 -8.11 3.72 6.67
C ILE A 153 -9.46 3.41 7.31
N LEU A 154 -10.21 4.44 7.72
CA LEU A 154 -11.51 4.28 8.36
C LEU A 154 -12.53 3.57 7.47
N VAL A 155 -12.58 3.88 6.18
CA VAL A 155 -13.47 3.21 5.22
C VAL A 155 -13.15 1.72 5.14
N LEU A 156 -11.87 1.37 4.99
CA LEU A 156 -11.48 -0.03 4.90
C LEU A 156 -11.67 -0.77 6.23
N GLU A 157 -11.39 -0.13 7.34
CA GLU A 157 -11.62 -0.67 8.68
C GLU A 157 -13.10 -0.98 8.91
N CYS A 158 -13.99 -0.04 8.60
CA CYS A 158 -15.44 -0.25 8.66
C CYS A 158 -15.88 -1.42 7.77
N PHE A 159 -15.38 -1.49 6.54
CA PHE A 159 -15.71 -2.58 5.62
C PHE A 159 -15.27 -3.93 6.15
N LEU A 160 -14.03 -4.08 6.62
CA LEU A 160 -13.50 -5.33 7.16
C LEU A 160 -14.28 -5.77 8.41
N ASN A 161 -14.61 -4.83 9.31
CA ASN A 161 -15.42 -5.09 10.49
C ASN A 161 -16.84 -5.55 10.13
N LEU A 162 -17.50 -4.88 9.18
CA LEU A 162 -18.84 -5.27 8.69
C LEU A 162 -18.86 -6.67 8.06
N LYS A 163 -17.79 -7.05 7.38
CA LYS A 163 -17.63 -8.38 6.79
C LYS A 163 -17.16 -9.45 7.79
N GLY A 164 -16.82 -9.05 9.02
CA GLY A 164 -16.27 -9.96 10.04
C GLY A 164 -14.89 -10.51 9.68
N ILE A 165 -14.11 -9.77 8.90
CA ILE A 165 -12.78 -10.17 8.44
C ILE A 165 -11.75 -9.69 9.47
N PRO A 166 -11.02 -10.59 10.15
CA PRO A 166 -9.91 -10.20 10.99
C PRO A 166 -8.79 -9.55 10.16
N TYR A 167 -8.17 -8.51 10.71
CA TYR A 167 -7.15 -7.77 9.99
C TYR A 167 -6.01 -7.26 10.87
N VAL A 168 -4.89 -6.99 10.23
CA VAL A 168 -3.72 -6.29 10.75
C VAL A 168 -3.41 -5.12 9.83
N PHE A 169 -3.27 -3.94 10.39
CA PHE A 169 -2.78 -2.76 9.70
C PHE A 169 -1.32 -2.50 10.03
N THR A 170 -0.58 -2.10 9.03
CA THR A 170 0.80 -1.63 9.15
C THR A 170 1.04 -0.53 8.13
N SER A 171 2.17 0.14 8.18
CA SER A 171 2.56 1.13 7.18
C SER A 171 3.98 0.91 6.69
N MET A 172 4.30 1.54 5.58
CA MET A 172 5.64 1.51 5.00
C MET A 172 6.67 2.16 5.92
N SER A 173 6.38 3.38 6.42
CA SER A 173 7.32 4.22 7.15
C SER A 173 6.69 4.88 8.38
N SER A 174 7.52 5.46 9.25
CA SER A 174 7.09 6.14 10.48
C SER A 174 6.14 7.30 10.22
N ASN A 175 6.35 8.04 9.13
CA ASN A 175 5.52 9.20 8.78
C ASN A 175 4.10 8.85 8.34
N THR A 176 3.84 7.58 8.07
CA THR A 176 2.54 7.04 7.64
C THR A 176 1.97 6.05 8.65
N HIS A 177 2.62 5.88 9.79
CA HIS A 177 2.21 4.92 10.82
C HIS A 177 1.29 5.60 11.83
N ILE A 178 -0.03 5.36 11.72
CA ILE A 178 -1.04 6.04 12.57
C ILE A 178 -0.69 6.04 14.06
N PRO A 179 -0.23 4.94 14.68
CA PRO A 179 0.15 4.96 16.11
C PRO A 179 1.24 5.98 16.48
N ASN A 180 2.02 6.43 15.49
CA ASN A 180 3.13 7.38 15.68
C ASN A 180 2.84 8.77 15.09
N MET A 181 1.70 8.94 14.42
CA MET A 181 1.34 10.23 13.84
C MET A 181 0.75 11.16 14.93
N SER A 182 1.21 12.39 14.91
CA SER A 182 0.52 13.50 15.60
C SER A 182 -0.24 14.27 14.52
N GLY A 183 -1.56 14.29 14.61
CA GLY A 183 -2.37 15.14 13.72
C GLY A 183 -2.01 16.61 13.93
N SER A 184 -1.85 17.37 12.84
CA SER A 184 -1.51 18.78 12.87
C SER A 184 -2.72 19.67 13.22
N THR A 185 -3.92 19.14 13.05
CA THR A 185 -5.19 19.82 13.38
C THR A 185 -6.02 18.98 14.33
N GLU A 186 -6.92 19.63 15.08
CA GLU A 186 -7.89 18.94 15.94
C GLU A 186 -8.77 17.96 15.12
N PHE A 187 -9.13 18.33 13.90
CA PHE A 187 -9.91 17.49 13.02
C PHE A 187 -9.17 16.19 12.64
N GLU A 188 -7.89 16.28 12.30
CA GLU A 188 -7.06 15.10 12.02
C GLU A 188 -6.93 14.21 13.26
N GLN A 189 -6.67 14.80 14.41
CA GLN A 189 -6.59 14.06 15.69
C GLN A 189 -7.88 13.32 16.01
N ASN A 190 -9.02 13.97 15.80
CA ASN A 190 -10.34 13.37 15.99
C ASN A 190 -10.60 12.21 15.03
N LEU A 191 -10.21 12.33 13.76
CA LEU A 191 -10.32 11.23 12.80
C LEU A 191 -9.40 10.07 13.18
N MET A 192 -8.15 10.35 13.56
CA MET A 192 -7.18 9.31 13.94
C MET A 192 -7.64 8.55 15.19
N SER A 193 -8.28 9.23 16.15
CA SER A 193 -8.80 8.60 17.36
C SER A 193 -9.92 7.58 17.12
N GLN A 194 -10.51 7.57 15.93
CA GLN A 194 -11.55 6.61 15.54
C GLN A 194 -10.98 5.29 15.01
N THR A 195 -9.67 5.21 14.76
CA THR A 195 -9.03 3.97 14.31
C THR A 195 -8.77 3.01 15.47
N ASP A 196 -8.98 1.72 15.28
CA ASP A 196 -8.63 0.69 16.27
C ASP A 196 -7.12 0.42 16.25
N LEU A 197 -6.41 1.11 17.15
CA LEU A 197 -4.95 0.96 17.26
C LEU A 197 -4.51 -0.46 17.66
N SER A 198 -5.40 -1.29 18.24
CA SER A 198 -5.08 -2.67 18.57
C SER A 198 -4.81 -3.52 17.33
N LYS A 199 -5.34 -3.12 16.19
CA LYS A 199 -5.13 -3.76 14.88
C LYS A 199 -3.84 -3.37 14.19
N TRP A 200 -3.14 -2.37 14.70
CA TRP A 200 -1.89 -1.90 14.11
C TRP A 200 -0.68 -2.65 14.67
N THR A 201 0.35 -2.77 13.83
CA THR A 201 1.67 -3.15 14.31
C THR A 201 2.24 -2.04 15.19
N SER A 202 3.12 -2.38 16.14
CA SER A 202 3.72 -1.37 17.06
C SER A 202 4.68 -0.41 16.35
N LYS A 203 5.19 -0.81 15.17
CA LYS A 203 6.12 -0.02 14.34
C LYS A 203 5.81 -0.24 12.86
N PRO A 204 6.23 0.65 11.97
CA PRO A 204 6.12 0.46 10.52
C PRO A 204 7.10 -0.60 10.01
N LEU A 205 6.87 -1.12 8.80
CA LEU A 205 7.69 -2.18 8.20
C LEU A 205 9.16 -1.77 8.04
N SER A 206 9.45 -0.51 7.69
CA SER A 206 10.82 0.00 7.59
C SER A 206 11.60 -0.12 8.90
N SER A 207 10.94 0.03 10.04
CA SER A 207 11.59 -0.13 11.35
C SER A 207 11.94 -1.58 11.68
N TYR A 208 11.17 -2.54 11.16
CA TYR A 208 11.47 -3.96 11.33
C TYR A 208 12.54 -4.46 10.36
N ALA A 209 12.58 -3.93 9.14
CA ALA A 209 13.68 -4.18 8.23
C ALA A 209 15.01 -3.65 8.80
N GLY A 210 14.97 -2.53 9.54
CA GLY A 210 16.14 -1.96 10.19
C GLY A 210 17.26 -1.63 9.20
N LYS A 211 18.42 -2.28 9.37
CA LYS A 211 19.58 -2.15 8.46
C LYS A 211 19.54 -3.14 7.29
N ASN A 212 18.59 -4.07 7.30
CA ASN A 212 18.44 -5.11 6.27
C ASN A 212 17.68 -4.56 5.07
N VAL A 213 18.30 -3.60 4.37
CA VAL A 213 17.81 -2.93 3.18
C VAL A 213 18.67 -3.25 1.97
N ILE A 214 18.17 -2.97 0.75
CA ILE A 214 18.88 -3.26 -0.50
C ILE A 214 20.20 -2.50 -0.57
N SER A 215 20.17 -1.17 -0.26
CA SER A 215 21.36 -0.33 -0.21
C SER A 215 21.09 0.92 0.65
N GLU A 216 22.12 1.76 0.85
CA GLU A 216 21.97 3.04 1.55
C GLU A 216 21.04 4.02 0.83
N THR A 217 20.94 3.91 -0.49
CA THR A 217 20.07 4.76 -1.34
C THR A 217 18.72 4.12 -1.63
N ASP A 218 18.61 2.78 -1.49
CA ASP A 218 17.36 2.04 -1.64
C ASP A 218 16.98 1.38 -0.31
N THR A 219 16.09 2.02 0.42
CA THR A 219 15.65 1.60 1.75
C THR A 219 14.58 0.50 1.74
N HIS A 220 14.29 -0.11 0.59
CA HIS A 220 13.42 -1.28 0.54
C HIS A 220 14.09 -2.46 1.27
N PRO A 221 13.30 -3.32 1.94
CA PRO A 221 13.84 -4.49 2.62
C PRO A 221 14.56 -5.43 1.65
N ASN A 222 15.74 -5.90 2.01
CA ASN A 222 16.39 -7.03 1.36
C ASN A 222 15.80 -8.36 1.88
N HIS A 223 16.34 -9.51 1.48
CA HIS A 223 15.83 -10.83 1.90
C HIS A 223 15.73 -10.98 3.42
N GLN A 224 16.74 -10.56 4.16
CA GLN A 224 16.72 -10.63 5.62
C GLN A 224 15.69 -9.66 6.21
N GLY A 225 15.57 -8.45 5.65
CA GLY A 225 14.56 -7.47 6.06
C GLY A 225 13.14 -8.00 5.86
N HIS A 226 12.88 -8.70 4.76
CA HIS A 226 11.60 -9.36 4.53
C HIS A 226 11.36 -10.51 5.51
N ALA A 227 12.36 -11.30 5.86
CA ALA A 227 12.22 -12.36 6.87
C ALA A 227 11.90 -11.79 8.26
N ASP A 228 12.56 -10.69 8.66
CA ASP A 228 12.30 -10.01 9.92
C ASP A 228 10.89 -9.42 10.00
N ILE A 229 10.44 -8.79 8.90
CA ILE A 229 9.06 -8.30 8.74
C ILE A 229 8.06 -9.46 8.85
N GLY A 230 8.31 -10.56 8.14
CA GLY A 230 7.43 -11.74 8.15
C GLY A 230 7.26 -12.31 9.56
N LYS A 231 8.34 -12.48 10.28
CA LYS A 231 8.33 -12.99 11.68
C LYS A 231 7.49 -12.07 12.59
N MET A 232 7.67 -10.77 12.49
CA MET A 232 6.90 -9.80 13.28
C MET A 232 5.42 -9.85 12.93
N LEU A 233 5.08 -9.84 11.64
CA LEU A 233 3.68 -9.90 11.20
C LEU A 233 3.01 -11.21 11.60
N LEU A 234 3.70 -12.35 11.54
CA LEU A 234 3.17 -13.62 11.99
C LEU A 234 2.77 -13.58 13.47
N ASN A 235 3.61 -13.00 14.33
CA ASN A 235 3.28 -12.83 15.75
C ASN A 235 2.02 -11.97 15.91
N LYS A 236 1.93 -10.83 15.20
CA LYS A 236 0.78 -9.93 15.27
C LYS A 236 -0.50 -10.58 14.74
N ILE A 237 -0.41 -11.39 13.68
CA ILE A 237 -1.52 -12.19 13.14
C ILE A 237 -2.04 -13.16 14.21
N GLN A 238 -1.14 -13.88 14.88
CA GLN A 238 -1.49 -14.83 15.94
C GLN A 238 -2.15 -14.17 17.15
N GLU A 239 -1.76 -12.93 17.50
CA GLU A 239 -2.43 -12.14 18.54
C GLU A 239 -3.88 -11.79 18.17
N ASN A 240 -4.10 -11.41 16.90
CA ASN A 240 -5.41 -10.96 16.41
C ASN A 240 -6.34 -12.11 15.98
N SER A 241 -5.85 -13.35 15.96
CA SER A 241 -6.64 -14.54 15.59
C SER A 241 -7.25 -15.24 16.80
N LYS A 242 -6.99 -14.76 18.00
CA LYS A 242 -7.57 -15.24 19.26
C LYS A 242 -8.82 -14.44 19.62
#